data_86778fa42c9eb635b86bfc8630bfeeb0
#
_entry.id   86778fa42c9eb635b86bfc8630bfeeb0
#
_cell.length_a   1.000
_cell.length_b   1.000
_cell.length_c   1.000
_cell.angle_alpha   90.00
_cell.angle_beta   90.00
_cell.angle_gamma   90.00
#
_symmetry.space_group_name_H-M   'P 1'
#
loop_
_entity.id
_entity.type
_entity.pdbx_description
1 polymer ?
#
loop_
_entity_poly.entity_id
_entity_poly.type
_entity_poly.pdbx_seq_one_letter_code
_entity_poly.pdbx_strand_id
1 'polypeptide(L)'
;MRITGGKFNSREIKTPDYDNIKPTLSKTRQGIFNALSAIIDFENKLFVDMFSGSGIMSLEAFSRGFRVISFEKDRRTAFSIKESFKKLNLKPELYVGDSVKLILKMSEQPDVIFMDPPYNSDLYEQSLEVILNNNVLKKDGIIIMEHPVEKVIKHNGFELIKAKTYGDKQISYLKLSQEV
;
A
#
# COMPACT_ATOMS: atom_id res chain seq x y z
N MET A 1 -2.59 -12.36 -12.21
CA MET A 1 -1.29 -11.79 -11.77
C MET A 1 -0.52 -12.81 -10.94
N ARG A 2 0.82 -12.66 -10.81
CA ARG A 2 1.65 -13.53 -9.97
C ARG A 2 2.29 -12.76 -8.81
N ILE A 3 2.37 -13.38 -7.63
CA ILE A 3 3.14 -12.88 -6.49
C ILE A 3 4.64 -12.98 -6.81
N THR A 4 5.42 -11.95 -6.48
CA THR A 4 6.82 -11.82 -6.94
C THR A 4 7.86 -12.20 -5.88
N GLY A 5 7.45 -12.59 -4.67
CA GLY A 5 8.39 -12.99 -3.62
C GLY A 5 7.70 -13.52 -2.36
N GLY A 6 8.50 -13.99 -1.40
CA GLY A 6 8.03 -14.52 -0.13
C GLY A 6 7.44 -15.93 -0.22
N LYS A 7 6.66 -16.32 0.81
CA LYS A 7 6.09 -17.66 0.99
C LYS A 7 5.23 -18.14 -0.18
N PHE A 8 4.54 -17.21 -0.85
CA PHE A 8 3.63 -17.50 -1.97
C PHE A 8 4.22 -17.09 -3.33
N ASN A 9 5.54 -16.98 -3.44
CA ASN A 9 6.20 -16.62 -4.70
C ASN A 9 5.68 -17.48 -5.86
N SER A 10 5.50 -16.84 -7.04
CA SER A 10 5.00 -17.45 -8.29
C SER A 10 3.56 -17.95 -8.27
N ARG A 11 2.84 -17.86 -7.14
CA ARG A 11 1.41 -18.19 -7.09
C ARG A 11 0.61 -17.23 -7.96
N GLU A 12 -0.26 -17.80 -8.78
CA GLU A 12 -1.12 -17.04 -9.67
C GLU A 12 -2.43 -16.64 -8.98
N ILE A 13 -2.79 -15.36 -9.12
CA ILE A 13 -3.98 -14.78 -8.55
C ILE A 13 -4.84 -14.24 -9.68
N LYS A 14 -6.12 -14.62 -9.68
CA LYS A 14 -7.11 -14.01 -10.55
C LYS A 14 -7.46 -12.64 -9.97
N THR A 15 -7.14 -11.61 -10.70
CA THR A 15 -7.61 -10.26 -10.41
C THR A 15 -8.97 -10.03 -11.06
N PRO A 16 -9.78 -9.16 -10.49
CA PRO A 16 -11.00 -8.73 -11.16
C PRO A 16 -10.64 -8.11 -12.52
N ASP A 17 -11.37 -8.53 -13.53
CA ASP A 17 -11.28 -7.94 -14.87
C ASP A 17 -12.21 -6.72 -14.92
N TYR A 18 -11.82 -5.65 -14.24
CA TYR A 18 -12.53 -4.37 -14.30
C TYR A 18 -11.67 -3.38 -15.07
N ASP A 19 -12.27 -2.71 -16.05
CA ASP A 19 -11.61 -1.78 -16.97
C ASP A 19 -10.86 -0.63 -16.28
N ASN A 20 -11.10 -0.40 -15.01
CA ASN A 20 -10.55 0.71 -14.24
C ASN A 20 -9.46 0.32 -13.21
N ILE A 21 -9.12 -0.96 -13.06
CA ILE A 21 -8.06 -1.40 -12.15
C ILE A 21 -6.80 -1.70 -12.95
N LYS A 22 -5.87 -0.73 -13.00
CA LYS A 22 -4.54 -0.93 -13.58
C LYS A 22 -3.62 -1.43 -12.47
N PRO A 23 -3.30 -2.74 -12.43
CA PRO A 23 -2.46 -3.26 -11.36
C PRO A 23 -1.01 -2.81 -11.49
N THR A 24 -0.36 -2.56 -10.36
CA THR A 24 1.08 -2.32 -10.30
C THR A 24 1.86 -3.46 -10.97
N LEU A 25 2.75 -3.14 -11.88
CA LEU A 25 3.53 -4.11 -12.65
C LEU A 25 4.40 -4.99 -11.74
N SER A 26 4.62 -6.24 -12.12
CA SER A 26 5.42 -7.20 -11.34
C SER A 26 6.83 -6.68 -11.01
N LYS A 27 7.49 -6.03 -11.97
CA LYS A 27 8.82 -5.43 -11.77
C LYS A 27 8.79 -4.29 -10.76
N THR A 28 7.74 -3.48 -10.77
CA THR A 28 7.55 -2.38 -9.82
C THR A 28 7.32 -2.92 -8.42
N ARG A 29 6.42 -3.89 -8.25
CA ARG A 29 6.15 -4.53 -6.95
C ARG A 29 7.42 -5.14 -6.35
N GLN A 30 8.17 -5.92 -7.13
CA GLN A 30 9.44 -6.49 -6.69
C GLN A 30 10.43 -5.39 -6.29
N GLY A 31 10.52 -4.32 -7.08
CA GLY A 31 11.38 -3.17 -6.78
C GLY A 31 11.00 -2.44 -5.50
N ILE A 32 9.68 -2.30 -5.22
CA ILE A 32 9.17 -1.71 -3.98
C ILE A 32 9.63 -2.52 -2.77
N PHE A 33 9.36 -3.82 -2.75
CA PHE A 33 9.71 -4.66 -1.60
C PHE A 33 11.21 -4.87 -1.45
N ASN A 34 11.99 -4.93 -2.53
CA ASN A 34 13.46 -4.96 -2.46
C ASN A 34 14.04 -3.66 -1.85
N ALA A 35 13.45 -2.51 -2.19
CA ALA A 35 13.87 -1.25 -1.58
C ALA A 35 13.48 -1.19 -0.10
N LEU A 36 12.29 -1.67 0.25
CA LEU A 36 11.79 -1.68 1.63
C LEU A 36 12.59 -2.64 2.52
N SER A 37 13.00 -3.82 2.02
CA SER A 37 13.80 -4.79 2.78
C SER A 37 15.21 -4.30 3.15
N ALA A 38 15.69 -3.27 2.46
CA ALA A 38 16.95 -2.61 2.84
C ALA A 38 16.78 -1.61 4.01
N ILE A 39 15.53 -1.31 4.39
CA ILE A 39 15.20 -0.29 5.39
C ILE A 39 14.64 -0.91 6.66
N ILE A 40 13.77 -1.94 6.53
CA ILE A 40 13.11 -2.61 7.66
C ILE A 40 13.05 -4.13 7.44
N ASP A 41 13.02 -4.86 8.55
CA ASP A 41 12.59 -6.27 8.55
C ASP A 41 11.07 -6.33 8.45
N PHE A 42 10.53 -7.37 7.78
CA PHE A 42 9.10 -7.49 7.50
C PHE A 42 8.33 -8.30 8.54
N GLU A 43 9.03 -9.16 9.27
CA GLU A 43 8.39 -10.11 10.17
C GLU A 43 7.63 -9.41 11.28
N ASN A 44 6.34 -9.74 11.41
CA ASN A 44 5.41 -9.17 12.40
C ASN A 44 5.18 -7.65 12.30
N LYS A 45 5.69 -6.99 11.26
CA LYS A 45 5.40 -5.59 10.99
C LYS A 45 4.01 -5.42 10.36
N LEU A 46 3.36 -4.30 10.65
CA LEU A 46 2.04 -3.99 10.11
C LEU A 46 2.17 -3.17 8.82
N PHE A 47 1.65 -3.74 7.73
CA PHE A 47 1.52 -3.09 6.43
C PHE A 47 0.05 -2.72 6.20
N VAL A 48 -0.22 -1.46 5.90
CA VAL A 48 -1.55 -0.97 5.54
C VAL A 48 -1.59 -0.62 4.06
N ASP A 49 -2.47 -1.28 3.32
CA ASP A 49 -2.77 -0.98 1.92
C ASP A 49 -4.03 -0.11 1.87
N MET A 50 -3.84 1.21 1.72
CA MET A 50 -4.93 2.17 1.83
C MET A 50 -5.89 2.17 0.63
N PHE A 51 -5.43 1.75 -0.54
CA PHE A 51 -6.21 1.74 -1.79
C PHE A 51 -5.99 0.42 -2.51
N SER A 52 -6.55 -0.65 -1.95
CA SER A 52 -6.10 -2.02 -2.29
C SER A 52 -6.41 -2.47 -3.71
N GLY A 53 -7.44 -1.91 -4.36
CA GLY A 53 -7.74 -2.21 -5.76
C GLY A 53 -7.79 -3.71 -6.05
N SER A 54 -6.79 -4.23 -6.75
CA SER A 54 -6.69 -5.66 -7.03
C SER A 54 -6.31 -6.53 -5.82
N GLY A 55 -5.84 -5.93 -4.72
CA GLY A 55 -5.31 -6.60 -3.54
C GLY A 55 -3.92 -7.20 -3.72
N ILE A 56 -3.26 -6.95 -4.85
CA ILE A 56 -1.96 -7.57 -5.13
C ILE A 56 -0.87 -7.06 -4.20
N MET A 57 -0.87 -5.77 -3.82
CA MET A 57 0.12 -5.22 -2.90
C MET A 57 -0.05 -5.81 -1.50
N SER A 58 -1.28 -5.95 -1.05
CA SER A 58 -1.62 -6.67 0.19
C SER A 58 -1.10 -8.10 0.20
N LEU A 59 -1.27 -8.84 -0.90
CA LEU A 59 -0.78 -10.22 -1.04
C LEU A 59 0.75 -10.31 -1.13
N GLU A 60 1.41 -9.37 -1.80
CA GLU A 60 2.87 -9.26 -1.84
C GLU A 60 3.45 -9.01 -0.45
N ALA A 61 2.86 -8.09 0.32
CA ALA A 61 3.26 -7.79 1.69
C ALA A 61 3.07 -9.01 2.60
N PHE A 62 1.88 -9.63 2.56
CA PHE A 62 1.57 -10.83 3.33
C PHE A 62 2.52 -11.99 3.00
N SER A 63 2.81 -12.19 1.72
CA SER A 63 3.74 -13.24 1.26
C SER A 63 5.15 -13.10 1.82
N ARG A 64 5.55 -11.88 2.17
CA ARG A 64 6.88 -11.53 2.70
C ARG A 64 6.95 -11.46 4.23
N GLY A 65 5.86 -11.77 4.93
CA GLY A 65 5.83 -11.87 6.39
C GLY A 65 5.19 -10.70 7.13
N PHE A 66 4.64 -9.71 6.42
CA PHE A 66 3.86 -8.66 7.07
C PHE A 66 2.52 -9.18 7.59
N ARG A 67 2.05 -8.61 8.70
CA ARG A 67 0.63 -8.51 9.00
C ARG A 67 0.03 -7.44 8.09
N VAL A 68 -1.14 -7.68 7.52
CA VAL A 68 -1.69 -6.79 6.47
C VAL A 68 -3.11 -6.39 6.79
N ILE A 69 -3.37 -5.09 6.77
CA ILE A 69 -4.70 -4.49 6.75
C ILE A 69 -4.90 -3.83 5.39
N SER A 70 -6.07 -4.06 4.80
CA SER A 70 -6.42 -3.56 3.47
C SER A 70 -7.68 -2.71 3.54
N PHE A 71 -7.70 -1.59 2.83
CA PHE A 71 -8.89 -0.76 2.67
C PHE A 71 -9.30 -0.72 1.20
N GLU A 72 -10.58 -0.95 0.94
CA GLU A 72 -11.15 -0.86 -0.40
C GLU A 72 -12.54 -0.22 -0.33
N LYS A 73 -12.79 0.76 -1.18
CA LYS A 73 -14.06 1.48 -1.20
C LYS A 73 -15.17 0.71 -1.91
N ASP A 74 -14.83 0.06 -3.01
CA ASP A 74 -15.78 -0.68 -3.83
C ASP A 74 -16.04 -2.09 -3.27
N ARG A 75 -17.31 -2.42 -3.03
CA ARG A 75 -17.71 -3.70 -2.45
C ARG A 75 -17.42 -4.90 -3.35
N ARG A 76 -17.50 -4.74 -4.67
CA ARG A 76 -17.26 -5.83 -5.64
C ARG A 76 -15.77 -6.14 -5.69
N THR A 77 -14.95 -5.09 -5.74
CA THR A 77 -13.49 -5.19 -5.66
C THR A 77 -13.06 -5.86 -4.35
N ALA A 78 -13.61 -5.42 -3.22
CA ALA A 78 -13.33 -6.03 -1.91
C ALA A 78 -13.73 -7.52 -1.84
N PHE A 79 -14.83 -7.92 -2.47
CA PHE A 79 -15.21 -9.33 -2.58
C PHE A 79 -14.15 -10.12 -3.37
N SER A 80 -13.67 -9.59 -4.49
CA SER A 80 -12.63 -10.23 -5.31
C SER A 80 -11.29 -10.37 -4.58
N ILE A 81 -10.94 -9.39 -3.75
CA ILE A 81 -9.76 -9.48 -2.86
C ILE A 81 -9.92 -10.67 -1.91
N LYS A 82 -11.08 -10.78 -1.23
CA LYS A 82 -11.37 -11.90 -0.31
C LYS A 82 -11.24 -13.26 -0.99
N GLU A 83 -11.78 -13.40 -2.19
CA GLU A 83 -11.68 -14.65 -2.97
C GLU A 83 -10.22 -14.96 -3.36
N SER A 84 -9.41 -13.95 -3.66
CA SER A 84 -7.99 -14.12 -3.97
C SER A 84 -7.20 -14.63 -2.75
N PHE A 85 -7.45 -14.07 -1.57
CA PHE A 85 -6.86 -14.55 -0.32
C PHE A 85 -7.32 -15.98 0.02
N LYS A 86 -8.62 -16.28 -0.13
CA LYS A 86 -9.19 -17.60 0.13
C LYS A 86 -8.53 -18.70 -0.70
N LYS A 87 -8.17 -18.43 -1.97
CA LYS A 87 -7.45 -19.39 -2.84
C LYS A 87 -6.07 -19.77 -2.30
N LEU A 88 -5.48 -18.94 -1.47
CA LEU A 88 -4.23 -19.19 -0.77
C LEU A 88 -4.44 -19.74 0.64
N ASN A 89 -5.68 -20.09 1.01
CA ASN A 89 -6.10 -20.48 2.37
C ASN A 89 -5.79 -19.38 3.41
N LEU A 90 -5.92 -18.11 3.01
CA LEU A 90 -5.68 -16.95 3.84
C LEU A 90 -7.00 -16.24 4.16
N LYS A 91 -7.04 -15.59 5.32
CA LYS A 91 -8.13 -14.71 5.73
C LYS A 91 -7.62 -13.27 5.74
N PRO A 92 -8.07 -12.40 4.82
CA PRO A 92 -7.63 -11.02 4.80
C PRO A 92 -8.28 -10.21 5.92
N GLU A 93 -7.53 -9.30 6.50
CA GLU A 93 -8.07 -8.20 7.29
C GLU A 93 -8.39 -7.05 6.34
N LEU A 94 -9.63 -7.04 5.83
CA LEU A 94 -10.10 -6.13 4.78
C LEU A 94 -11.34 -5.38 5.24
N TYR A 95 -11.24 -4.06 5.23
CA TYR A 95 -12.32 -3.14 5.57
C TYR A 95 -12.83 -2.41 4.33
N VAL A 96 -14.16 -2.34 4.19
CA VAL A 96 -14.81 -1.72 3.04
C VAL A 96 -15.29 -0.32 3.41
N GLY A 97 -14.78 0.69 2.70
CA GLY A 97 -15.16 2.08 2.95
C GLY A 97 -14.11 3.09 2.49
N ASP A 98 -14.33 4.33 2.90
CA ASP A 98 -13.41 5.44 2.64
C ASP A 98 -12.11 5.26 3.42
N SER A 99 -11.00 5.13 2.70
CA SER A 99 -9.68 4.82 3.27
C SER A 99 -9.19 5.90 4.24
N VAL A 100 -9.44 7.17 3.93
CA VAL A 100 -9.04 8.31 4.78
C VAL A 100 -9.78 8.31 6.11
N LYS A 101 -11.03 7.82 6.13
CA LYS A 101 -11.82 7.65 7.35
C LYS A 101 -11.50 6.36 8.09
N LEU A 102 -11.21 5.29 7.35
CA LEU A 102 -10.91 3.98 7.95
C LEU A 102 -9.59 3.98 8.69
N ILE A 103 -8.57 4.66 8.17
CA ILE A 103 -7.26 4.71 8.81
C ILE A 103 -7.30 5.35 10.20
N LEU A 104 -8.21 6.28 10.44
CA LEU A 104 -8.44 6.88 11.76
C LEU A 104 -9.07 5.95 12.80
N LYS A 105 -9.65 4.83 12.36
CA LYS A 105 -10.29 3.84 13.23
C LYS A 105 -9.37 2.70 13.62
N MET A 106 -8.14 2.72 13.15
CA MET A 106 -7.15 1.70 13.51
C MET A 106 -6.77 1.83 14.98
N SER A 107 -6.64 0.69 15.65
CA SER A 107 -6.19 0.60 17.05
C SER A 107 -4.67 0.48 17.19
N GLU A 108 -3.96 0.26 16.10
CA GLU A 108 -2.51 0.07 16.05
C GLU A 108 -1.89 0.93 14.94
N GLN A 109 -0.77 1.58 15.23
CA GLN A 109 -0.02 2.33 14.25
C GLN A 109 0.72 1.37 13.30
N PRO A 110 0.61 1.56 11.96
CA PRO A 110 1.36 0.78 10.98
C PRO A 110 2.85 1.10 10.96
N ASP A 111 3.63 0.10 10.59
CA ASP A 111 5.05 0.24 10.25
C ASP A 111 5.22 0.73 8.80
N VAL A 112 4.30 0.33 7.92
CA VAL A 112 4.29 0.73 6.50
C VAL A 112 2.87 1.07 6.08
N ILE A 113 2.72 2.18 5.36
CA ILE A 113 1.49 2.54 4.65
C ILE A 113 1.81 2.59 3.16
N PHE A 114 1.05 1.86 2.34
CA PHE A 114 1.10 1.94 0.89
C PHE A 114 -0.11 2.69 0.37
N MET A 115 0.11 3.61 -0.57
CA MET A 115 -0.91 4.45 -1.19
C MET A 115 -0.76 4.47 -2.71
N ASP A 116 -1.82 4.07 -3.42
CA ASP A 116 -2.01 4.20 -4.87
C ASP A 116 -3.46 4.65 -5.16
N PRO A 117 -3.85 5.86 -4.73
CA PRO A 117 -5.20 6.37 -4.98
C PRO A 117 -5.41 6.69 -6.46
N PRO A 118 -6.67 6.92 -6.91
CA PRO A 118 -6.95 7.38 -8.27
C PRO A 118 -6.16 8.65 -8.61
N TYR A 119 -5.51 8.69 -9.79
CA TYR A 119 -4.51 9.68 -10.17
C TYR A 119 -4.99 11.14 -10.15
N ASN A 120 -6.25 11.37 -10.50
CA ASN A 120 -6.84 12.72 -10.57
C ASN A 120 -7.56 13.11 -9.27
N SER A 121 -7.10 12.61 -8.12
CA SER A 121 -7.70 12.91 -6.83
C SER A 121 -6.74 13.65 -5.92
N ASP A 122 -7.29 14.37 -4.93
CA ASP A 122 -6.55 15.03 -3.84
C ASP A 122 -6.29 14.05 -2.68
N LEU A 123 -6.48 12.75 -2.91
CA LEU A 123 -6.39 11.73 -1.86
C LEU A 123 -4.96 11.52 -1.35
N TYR A 124 -3.94 11.88 -2.13
CA TYR A 124 -2.55 11.85 -1.65
C TYR A 124 -2.36 12.81 -0.50
N GLU A 125 -2.65 14.09 -0.74
CA GLU A 125 -2.47 15.16 0.24
C GLU A 125 -3.42 14.97 1.44
N GLN A 126 -4.69 14.63 1.20
CA GLN A 126 -5.66 14.34 2.26
C GLN A 126 -5.20 13.18 3.15
N SER A 127 -4.67 12.11 2.55
CA SER A 127 -4.15 10.96 3.31
C SER A 127 -2.93 11.35 4.16
N LEU A 128 -1.99 12.08 3.57
CA LEU A 128 -0.79 12.55 4.29
C LEU A 128 -1.16 13.46 5.45
N GLU A 129 -2.08 14.41 5.23
CA GLU A 129 -2.56 15.32 6.28
C GLU A 129 -3.23 14.58 7.44
N VAL A 130 -4.09 13.61 7.13
CA VAL A 130 -4.76 12.79 8.15
C VAL A 130 -3.74 11.93 8.92
N ILE A 131 -2.78 11.33 8.24
CA ILE A 131 -1.74 10.51 8.86
C ILE A 131 -0.89 11.35 9.82
N LEU A 132 -0.49 12.55 9.41
CA LEU A 132 0.33 13.47 10.21
C LEU A 132 -0.44 13.99 11.42
N ASN A 133 -1.61 14.59 11.20
CA ASN A 133 -2.36 15.30 12.24
C ASN A 133 -2.91 14.37 13.33
N ASN A 134 -3.04 13.07 13.05
CA ASN A 134 -3.58 12.09 13.99
C ASN A 134 -2.55 11.06 14.47
N ASN A 135 -1.26 11.29 14.21
CA ASN A 135 -0.18 10.38 14.61
C ASN A 135 -0.47 8.92 14.21
N VAL A 136 -0.96 8.69 13.00
CA VAL A 136 -1.37 7.37 12.55
C VAL A 136 -0.17 6.45 12.32
N LEU A 137 0.94 6.98 11.79
CA LEU A 137 2.14 6.21 11.44
C LEU A 137 3.08 6.09 12.66
N LYS A 138 3.73 4.94 12.84
CA LYS A 138 4.82 4.82 13.82
C LYS A 138 5.94 5.83 13.53
N LYS A 139 6.67 6.23 14.58
CA LYS A 139 7.78 7.22 14.48
C LYS A 139 8.80 6.84 13.39
N ASP A 140 9.17 5.56 13.29
CA ASP A 140 10.10 5.06 12.27
C ASP A 140 9.38 4.43 11.07
N GLY A 141 8.07 4.67 10.95
CA GLY A 141 7.23 4.13 9.90
C GLY A 141 7.54 4.75 8.54
N ILE A 142 7.12 4.04 7.49
CA ILE A 142 7.39 4.41 6.10
C ILE A 142 6.06 4.52 5.35
N ILE A 143 5.88 5.62 4.63
CA ILE A 143 4.82 5.76 3.63
C ILE A 143 5.43 5.49 2.26
N ILE A 144 4.78 4.64 1.47
CA ILE A 144 5.14 4.35 0.08
C ILE A 144 3.98 4.84 -0.79
N MET A 145 4.27 5.75 -1.70
CA MET A 145 3.30 6.28 -2.66
C MET A 145 3.65 5.87 -4.08
N GLU A 146 2.70 5.30 -4.80
CA GLU A 146 2.77 5.16 -6.25
C GLU A 146 1.98 6.31 -6.88
N HIS A 147 2.60 7.09 -7.78
CA HIS A 147 1.97 8.25 -8.42
C HIS A 147 2.56 8.51 -9.81
N PRO A 148 1.88 9.23 -10.69
CA PRO A 148 2.45 9.69 -11.96
C PRO A 148 3.71 10.54 -11.75
N VAL A 149 4.70 10.40 -12.64
CA VAL A 149 5.98 11.15 -12.54
C VAL A 149 5.77 12.67 -12.55
N GLU A 150 4.80 13.13 -13.34
CA GLU A 150 4.46 14.55 -13.48
C GLU A 150 3.66 15.11 -12.31
N LYS A 151 3.11 14.26 -11.44
CA LYS A 151 2.29 14.71 -10.30
C LYS A 151 3.18 15.19 -9.16
N VAL A 152 3.09 16.48 -8.86
CA VAL A 152 3.71 17.07 -7.67
C VAL A 152 2.77 16.89 -6.48
N ILE A 153 3.23 16.17 -5.46
CA ILE A 153 2.49 15.92 -4.22
C ILE A 153 3.15 16.71 -3.09
N LYS A 154 2.36 17.52 -2.40
CA LYS A 154 2.80 18.22 -1.19
C LYS A 154 2.84 17.22 -0.04
N HIS A 155 4.01 17.04 0.56
CA HIS A 155 4.22 16.10 1.66
C HIS A 155 4.74 16.79 2.92
N ASN A 156 4.11 17.91 3.30
CA ASN A 156 4.46 18.69 4.50
C ASN A 156 4.47 17.78 5.75
N GLY A 157 5.49 17.91 6.58
CA GLY A 157 5.70 17.06 7.76
C GLY A 157 6.31 15.69 7.47
N PHE A 158 6.62 15.41 6.19
CA PHE A 158 7.32 14.19 5.79
C PHE A 158 8.58 14.51 4.97
N GLU A 159 9.61 13.71 5.18
CA GLU A 159 10.86 13.73 4.42
C GLU A 159 10.83 12.66 3.33
N LEU A 160 11.18 13.03 2.10
CA LEU A 160 11.38 12.09 1.00
C LEU A 160 12.75 11.41 1.15
N ILE A 161 12.74 10.14 1.57
CA ILE A 161 13.98 9.37 1.78
C ILE A 161 14.45 8.63 0.52
N LYS A 162 13.54 8.37 -0.43
CA LYS A 162 13.84 7.70 -1.69
C LYS A 162 12.75 7.94 -2.72
N ALA A 163 13.14 8.08 -3.98
CA ALA A 163 12.23 8.02 -5.12
C ALA A 163 12.80 7.12 -6.21
N LYS A 164 11.94 6.39 -6.93
CA LYS A 164 12.32 5.56 -8.06
C LYS A 164 11.24 5.56 -9.14
N THR A 165 11.64 5.81 -10.37
CA THR A 165 10.75 5.85 -11.52
C THR A 165 10.65 4.49 -12.20
N TYR A 166 9.44 4.13 -12.64
CA TYR A 166 9.09 2.94 -13.40
C TYR A 166 8.11 3.32 -14.52
N GLY A 167 8.64 3.59 -15.71
CA GLY A 167 7.85 4.11 -16.82
C GLY A 167 7.26 5.48 -16.51
N ASP A 168 5.94 5.59 -16.57
CA ASP A 168 5.16 6.80 -16.29
C ASP A 168 4.85 7.01 -14.79
N LYS A 169 5.32 6.09 -13.92
CA LYS A 169 5.06 6.11 -12.49
C LYS A 169 6.31 6.33 -11.67
N GLN A 170 6.16 7.01 -10.55
CA GLN A 170 7.16 7.16 -9.52
C GLN A 170 6.70 6.51 -8.21
N ILE A 171 7.63 5.83 -7.55
CA ILE A 171 7.46 5.31 -6.20
C ILE A 171 8.26 6.19 -5.26
N SER A 172 7.56 6.88 -4.37
CA SER A 172 8.15 7.77 -3.36
C SER A 172 8.04 7.13 -1.98
N TYR A 173 9.14 7.16 -1.22
CA TYR A 173 9.22 6.66 0.16
C TYR A 173 9.38 7.85 1.08
N LEU A 174 8.47 7.99 2.03
CA LEU A 174 8.46 9.09 2.99
C LEU A 174 8.61 8.56 4.41
N LYS A 175 9.23 9.37 5.26
CA LYS A 175 9.22 9.24 6.73
C LYS A 175 8.69 10.51 7.37
N LEU A 176 8.29 10.44 8.64
CA LEU A 176 8.02 11.64 9.41
C LEU A 176 9.27 12.49 9.50
N SER A 177 9.16 13.81 9.27
CA SER A 177 10.26 14.73 9.47
C SER A 177 10.71 14.76 10.93
N GLN A 178 12.01 14.82 11.18
CA GLN A 178 12.54 14.84 12.56
C GLN A 178 12.33 16.20 13.28
N GLU A 179 11.85 17.21 12.56
CA GLU A 179 11.64 18.58 13.04
C GLU A 179 10.15 18.90 13.32
N VAL A 180 9.38 17.95 13.81
CA VAL A 180 8.01 18.25 14.27
C VAL A 180 7.90 17.98 15.77
#